data_ed01f600b2efad0718ab1d4786bd403b
#
_entry.id   ed01f600b2efad0718ab1d4786bd403b
#
_cell.length_a   1.000
_cell.length_b   1.000
_cell.length_c   1.000
_cell.angle_alpha   90.00
_cell.angle_beta   90.00
_cell.angle_gamma   90.00
#
_symmetry.space_group_name_H-M   'P 1'
#
loop_
_entity.id
_entity.type
_entity.pdbx_description
1 polymer ?
#
loop_
_entity_poly.entity_id
_entity_poly.type
_entity_poly.pdbx_seq_one_letter_code
_entity_poly.pdbx_strand_id
1 'polypeptide(L)'
;MKIVVQKFGGTSVSTEDNRKKVVEKVEGAIKKGYSPVVVVSAMGRKGEPYATDTLLSLIDDKFKNTNKLAQDLLMCCGEIISSVVMSKELFNSGIDAIPLTGGQAGIFTDSNFTDAACIETTPKKILDLVSQGRVPVITGFQGITENGYFTTLGRGGSDTTASILGVALKAAAIEIYTDVDGIMTADPRVVKNANLIDVISYNEVFQLADKGATVIHPKAVEIAMEGNIPIFIKNTMNSCKGTLINNFGDKATDRLMTGITSQKNRIQVSIRATDNEGNSKYKNVLDLVAANNISLDLINIFPKEQIFTITQNDKNILEDVLEAANLEYTLIENCSKVAVVGSRMKGIPGVMAKIIKALSENNIEVLQTADSHMTIWCLVHSENEKEAINVLHKTFKL
;
A
#
# COMPACT_ATOMS: atom_id res chain seq x y z
N MET A 1 8.65 25.44 -15.56
CA MET A 1 7.52 25.28 -14.63
C MET A 1 7.85 24.10 -13.75
N LYS A 2 7.80 24.24 -12.41
CA LYS A 2 8.20 23.19 -11.47
C LYS A 2 6.94 22.62 -10.81
N ILE A 3 6.38 21.56 -11.39
CA ILE A 3 5.13 20.97 -10.91
C ILE A 3 5.38 20.09 -9.68
N VAL A 4 4.47 20.14 -8.70
CA VAL A 4 4.35 19.18 -7.59
C VAL A 4 2.94 18.62 -7.57
N VAL A 5 2.80 17.30 -7.45
CA VAL A 5 1.50 16.65 -7.29
C VAL A 5 1.27 16.44 -5.79
N GLN A 6 0.18 17.00 -5.26
CA GLN A 6 -0.17 16.94 -3.83
C GLN A 6 -1.47 16.15 -3.66
N LYS A 7 -1.38 14.95 -3.10
CA LYS A 7 -2.57 14.12 -2.82
C LYS A 7 -3.00 14.25 -1.37
N PHE A 8 -4.26 14.44 -1.14
CA PHE A 8 -4.87 14.53 0.19
C PHE A 8 -5.89 13.40 0.41
N GLY A 9 -5.68 12.62 1.48
CA GLY A 9 -6.56 11.51 1.84
C GLY A 9 -7.93 11.96 2.36
N GLY A 10 -8.89 11.04 2.46
CA GLY A 10 -10.27 11.34 2.86
C GLY A 10 -10.38 12.05 4.22
N THR A 11 -9.56 11.67 5.20
CA THR A 11 -9.51 12.35 6.51
C THR A 11 -8.97 13.77 6.41
N SER A 12 -8.05 14.03 5.48
CA SER A 12 -7.48 15.37 5.26
C SER A 12 -8.50 16.37 4.71
N VAL A 13 -9.52 15.88 4.00
CA VAL A 13 -10.54 16.73 3.36
C VAL A 13 -11.91 16.64 4.02
N SER A 14 -12.06 15.86 5.11
CA SER A 14 -13.35 15.55 5.73
C SER A 14 -14.03 16.77 6.37
N THR A 15 -13.32 17.54 7.15
CA THR A 15 -13.84 18.70 7.87
C THR A 15 -13.34 20.02 7.27
N GLU A 16 -14.04 21.12 7.56
CA GLU A 16 -13.61 22.46 7.13
C GLU A 16 -12.23 22.81 7.68
N ASP A 17 -11.97 22.50 8.97
CA ASP A 17 -10.66 22.82 9.59
C ASP A 17 -9.53 21.98 8.96
N ASN A 18 -9.78 20.72 8.62
CA ASN A 18 -8.81 19.91 7.91
C ASN A 18 -8.54 20.48 6.51
N ARG A 19 -9.57 20.92 5.79
CA ARG A 19 -9.41 21.54 4.46
C ARG A 19 -8.63 22.86 4.53
N LYS A 20 -8.77 23.66 5.61
CA LYS A 20 -7.90 24.83 5.84
C LYS A 20 -6.42 24.43 5.93
N LYS A 21 -6.12 23.27 6.56
CA LYS A 21 -4.74 22.74 6.57
C LYS A 21 -4.27 22.32 5.18
N VAL A 22 -5.15 21.76 4.36
CA VAL A 22 -4.83 21.48 2.95
C VAL A 22 -4.49 22.76 2.20
N VAL A 23 -5.29 23.83 2.37
CA VAL A 23 -4.99 25.15 1.76
C VAL A 23 -3.61 25.64 2.17
N GLU A 24 -3.24 25.59 3.45
CA GLU A 24 -1.91 25.97 3.93
C GLU A 24 -0.77 25.19 3.20
N LYS A 25 -0.98 23.89 2.89
CA LYS A 25 0.02 23.09 2.16
C LYS A 25 0.15 23.51 0.70
N VAL A 26 -0.98 23.78 0.04
CA VAL A 26 -1.01 24.26 -1.35
C VAL A 26 -0.37 25.64 -1.46
N GLU A 27 -0.72 26.58 -0.58
CA GLU A 27 -0.07 27.90 -0.50
C GLU A 27 1.43 27.78 -0.25
N GLY A 28 1.82 26.89 0.66
CA GLY A 28 3.23 26.62 0.96
C GLY A 28 4.02 26.15 -0.24
N ALA A 29 3.40 25.35 -1.14
CA ALA A 29 4.01 24.93 -2.39
C ALA A 29 4.14 26.11 -3.38
N ILE A 30 3.10 26.94 -3.53
CA ILE A 30 3.10 28.12 -4.37
C ILE A 30 4.19 29.11 -3.93
N LYS A 31 4.27 29.41 -2.61
CA LYS A 31 5.28 30.29 -2.02
C LYS A 31 6.73 29.79 -2.27
N LYS A 32 6.92 28.49 -2.43
CA LYS A 32 8.21 27.86 -2.79
C LYS A 32 8.49 27.84 -4.31
N GLY A 33 7.61 28.43 -5.11
CA GLY A 33 7.76 28.50 -6.56
C GLY A 33 7.35 27.23 -7.32
N TYR A 34 6.56 26.35 -6.68
CA TYR A 34 5.97 25.22 -7.34
C TYR A 34 4.60 25.55 -7.94
N SER A 35 4.22 24.81 -8.96
CA SER A 35 2.88 24.78 -9.52
C SER A 35 2.17 23.52 -9.00
N PRO A 36 1.31 23.63 -7.97
CA PRO A 36 0.65 22.48 -7.39
C PRO A 36 -0.44 21.92 -8.29
N VAL A 37 -0.51 20.59 -8.36
CA VAL A 37 -1.61 19.80 -8.92
C VAL A 37 -2.19 18.99 -7.78
N VAL A 38 -3.41 19.30 -7.37
CA VAL A 38 -4.05 18.72 -6.19
C VAL A 38 -4.84 17.48 -6.58
N VAL A 39 -4.70 16.38 -5.85
CA VAL A 39 -5.49 15.15 -5.98
C VAL A 39 -6.23 14.91 -4.66
N VAL A 40 -7.54 14.70 -4.71
CA VAL A 40 -8.36 14.48 -3.51
C VAL A 40 -9.04 13.11 -3.53
N SER A 41 -9.14 12.49 -2.36
CA SER A 41 -10.01 11.32 -2.12
C SER A 41 -11.42 11.77 -1.75
N ALA A 42 -12.38 10.85 -1.74
CA ALA A 42 -13.69 11.06 -1.15
C ALA A 42 -13.57 11.54 0.30
N MET A 43 -14.49 12.42 0.74
CA MET A 43 -14.45 13.01 2.08
C MET A 43 -14.86 12.01 3.15
N GLY A 44 -14.02 11.87 4.19
CA GLY A 44 -14.36 11.15 5.40
C GLY A 44 -14.06 9.64 5.36
N ARG A 45 -14.65 8.93 6.33
CA ARG A 45 -14.56 7.48 6.53
C ARG A 45 -15.94 6.85 6.55
N LYS A 46 -16.02 5.53 6.56
CA LYS A 46 -17.27 4.77 6.65
C LYS A 46 -18.21 5.36 7.71
N GLY A 47 -19.44 5.66 7.31
CA GLY A 47 -20.47 6.32 8.13
C GLY A 47 -20.60 7.82 7.90
N GLU A 48 -19.60 8.50 7.29
CA GLU A 48 -19.70 9.90 6.89
C GLU A 48 -20.36 10.02 5.50
N PRO A 49 -21.16 11.07 5.23
CA PRO A 49 -22.11 11.12 4.09
C PRO A 49 -21.48 10.85 2.71
N TYR A 50 -20.26 11.29 2.49
CA TYR A 50 -19.63 11.30 1.17
C TYR A 50 -18.46 10.29 1.05
N ALA A 51 -18.27 9.46 2.07
CA ALA A 51 -17.25 8.42 2.05
C ALA A 51 -17.64 7.30 1.06
N THR A 52 -16.67 6.75 0.37
CA THR A 52 -16.85 5.68 -0.63
C THR A 52 -17.67 4.51 -0.09
N ASP A 53 -17.38 4.03 1.13
CA ASP A 53 -18.13 2.93 1.76
C ASP A 53 -19.60 3.31 2.06
N THR A 54 -19.86 4.57 2.39
CA THR A 54 -21.21 5.06 2.64
C THR A 54 -22.00 5.14 1.33
N LEU A 55 -21.38 5.63 0.26
CA LEU A 55 -22.00 5.61 -1.07
C LEU A 55 -22.31 4.19 -1.53
N LEU A 56 -21.37 3.26 -1.35
CA LEU A 56 -21.56 1.85 -1.69
C LEU A 56 -22.69 1.17 -0.90
N SER A 57 -23.01 1.65 0.30
CA SER A 57 -24.13 1.10 1.08
C SER A 57 -25.52 1.42 0.52
N LEU A 58 -25.61 2.31 -0.48
CA LEU A 58 -26.87 2.64 -1.17
C LEU A 58 -27.33 1.53 -2.14
N ILE A 59 -26.45 0.61 -2.49
CA ILE A 59 -26.73 -0.51 -3.40
C ILE A 59 -26.37 -1.84 -2.73
N ASP A 60 -27.17 -2.86 -2.98
CA ASP A 60 -26.98 -4.19 -2.42
C ASP A 60 -25.83 -4.96 -3.12
N ASP A 61 -25.38 -6.05 -2.49
CA ASP A 61 -24.24 -6.84 -3.01
C ASP A 61 -24.58 -7.58 -4.30
N LYS A 62 -25.85 -7.94 -4.53
CA LYS A 62 -26.29 -8.56 -5.78
C LYS A 62 -26.11 -7.58 -6.95
N PHE A 63 -26.53 -6.32 -6.77
CA PHE A 63 -26.38 -5.28 -7.79
C PHE A 63 -24.88 -4.97 -8.03
N LYS A 64 -24.07 -4.82 -6.97
CA LYS A 64 -22.62 -4.59 -7.08
C LYS A 64 -21.94 -5.67 -7.91
N ASN A 65 -22.24 -6.94 -7.65
CA ASN A 65 -21.64 -8.07 -8.36
C ASN A 65 -22.11 -8.19 -9.82
N THR A 66 -23.32 -7.70 -10.12
CA THR A 66 -23.91 -7.80 -11.47
C THR A 66 -23.58 -6.60 -12.34
N ASN A 67 -23.45 -5.39 -11.76
CA ASN A 67 -23.27 -4.15 -12.50
C ASN A 67 -22.11 -3.31 -11.95
N LYS A 68 -20.89 -3.77 -12.21
CA LYS A 68 -19.66 -3.09 -11.77
C LYS A 68 -19.50 -1.69 -12.34
N LEU A 69 -20.00 -1.43 -13.56
CA LEU A 69 -19.98 -0.10 -14.18
C LEU A 69 -20.78 0.90 -13.34
N ALA A 70 -22.01 0.54 -12.92
CA ALA A 70 -22.84 1.40 -12.08
C ALA A 70 -22.21 1.59 -10.68
N GLN A 71 -21.55 0.55 -10.16
CA GLN A 71 -20.80 0.64 -8.92
C GLN A 71 -19.68 1.68 -9.02
N ASP A 72 -18.88 1.64 -10.08
CA ASP A 72 -17.80 2.61 -10.32
C ASP A 72 -18.31 4.03 -10.43
N LEU A 73 -19.39 4.23 -11.19
CA LEU A 73 -20.02 5.55 -11.31
C LEU A 73 -20.45 6.10 -9.95
N LEU A 74 -21.07 5.27 -9.10
CA LEU A 74 -21.48 5.67 -7.76
C LEU A 74 -20.29 6.00 -6.86
N MET A 75 -19.24 5.18 -6.88
CA MET A 75 -18.02 5.45 -6.11
C MET A 75 -17.36 6.76 -6.52
N CYS A 76 -17.28 7.05 -7.82
CA CYS A 76 -16.66 8.27 -8.33
C CYS A 76 -17.35 9.56 -7.85
N CYS A 77 -18.62 9.51 -7.45
CA CYS A 77 -19.34 10.68 -6.93
C CYS A 77 -18.67 11.28 -5.68
N GLY A 78 -18.05 10.45 -4.83
CA GLY A 78 -17.37 10.92 -3.61
C GLY A 78 -16.23 11.88 -3.91
N GLU A 79 -15.35 11.51 -4.83
CA GLU A 79 -14.22 12.34 -5.24
C GLU A 79 -14.65 13.55 -6.05
N ILE A 80 -15.72 13.45 -6.85
CA ILE A 80 -16.30 14.60 -7.59
C ILE A 80 -16.77 15.67 -6.60
N ILE A 81 -17.53 15.29 -5.59
CA ILE A 81 -17.97 16.20 -4.52
C ILE A 81 -16.75 16.81 -3.81
N SER A 82 -15.81 15.98 -3.43
CA SER A 82 -14.57 16.40 -2.73
C SER A 82 -13.79 17.43 -3.53
N SER A 83 -13.63 17.23 -4.85
CA SER A 83 -12.87 18.14 -5.71
C SER A 83 -13.50 19.52 -5.80
N VAL A 84 -14.84 19.59 -5.89
CA VAL A 84 -15.60 20.85 -5.91
C VAL A 84 -15.49 21.57 -4.57
N VAL A 85 -15.69 20.85 -3.46
CA VAL A 85 -15.59 21.42 -2.10
C VAL A 85 -14.17 21.95 -1.85
N MET A 86 -13.12 21.19 -2.23
CA MET A 86 -11.75 21.65 -2.06
C MET A 86 -11.42 22.86 -2.95
N SER A 87 -11.93 22.89 -4.19
CA SER A 87 -11.77 24.04 -5.08
C SER A 87 -12.42 25.30 -4.48
N LYS A 88 -13.57 25.19 -3.82
CA LYS A 88 -14.21 26.29 -3.10
C LYS A 88 -13.35 26.80 -1.93
N GLU A 89 -12.70 25.91 -1.17
CA GLU A 89 -11.82 26.32 -0.08
C GLU A 89 -10.57 27.06 -0.59
N LEU A 90 -9.98 26.58 -1.69
CA LEU A 90 -8.85 27.26 -2.35
C LEU A 90 -9.27 28.64 -2.89
N PHE A 91 -10.43 28.72 -3.54
CA PHE A 91 -10.99 29.98 -4.06
C PHE A 91 -11.19 31.01 -2.95
N ASN A 92 -11.76 30.60 -1.79
CA ASN A 92 -11.92 31.47 -0.63
C ASN A 92 -10.60 32.04 -0.09
N SER A 93 -9.49 31.38 -0.38
CA SER A 93 -8.13 31.81 -0.01
C SER A 93 -7.41 32.56 -1.13
N GLY A 94 -8.13 32.93 -2.20
CA GLY A 94 -7.56 33.70 -3.33
C GLY A 94 -6.79 32.86 -4.34
N ILE A 95 -6.92 31.54 -4.32
CA ILE A 95 -6.29 30.62 -5.28
C ILE A 95 -7.31 30.21 -6.33
N ASP A 96 -7.06 30.54 -7.60
CA ASP A 96 -7.92 30.12 -8.73
C ASP A 96 -7.78 28.61 -8.97
N ALA A 97 -8.74 27.82 -8.47
CA ALA A 97 -8.72 26.38 -8.47
C ALA A 97 -9.84 25.80 -9.33
N ILE A 98 -9.51 24.79 -10.15
CA ILE A 98 -10.44 24.17 -11.11
C ILE A 98 -10.62 22.69 -10.82
N PRO A 99 -11.82 22.22 -10.50
CA PRO A 99 -12.08 20.79 -10.31
C PRO A 99 -12.08 20.08 -11.67
N LEU A 100 -11.41 18.91 -11.72
CA LEU A 100 -11.35 18.02 -12.88
C LEU A 100 -11.65 16.58 -12.46
N THR A 101 -12.46 15.87 -13.24
CA THR A 101 -12.57 14.41 -13.11
C THR A 101 -11.29 13.73 -13.60
N GLY A 102 -11.08 12.45 -13.27
CA GLY A 102 -9.93 11.68 -13.74
C GLY A 102 -9.83 11.65 -15.27
N GLY A 103 -10.96 11.47 -15.97
CA GLY A 103 -11.02 11.53 -17.43
C GLY A 103 -10.69 12.92 -17.99
N GLN A 104 -11.18 13.99 -17.35
CA GLN A 104 -10.82 15.37 -17.76
C GLN A 104 -9.35 15.69 -17.48
N ALA A 105 -8.75 15.02 -16.51
CA ALA A 105 -7.31 15.08 -16.22
C ALA A 105 -6.47 14.28 -17.22
N GLY A 106 -7.12 13.50 -18.11
CA GLY A 106 -6.49 12.71 -19.14
C GLY A 106 -6.07 11.32 -18.71
N ILE A 107 -6.71 10.73 -17.69
CA ILE A 107 -6.45 9.36 -17.24
C ILE A 107 -7.40 8.42 -17.97
N PHE A 108 -6.88 7.66 -18.93
CA PHE A 108 -7.61 6.64 -19.67
C PHE A 108 -7.31 5.25 -19.13
N THR A 109 -8.34 4.41 -19.01
CA THR A 109 -8.23 3.08 -18.41
C THR A 109 -8.82 2.01 -19.33
N ASP A 110 -8.50 0.75 -19.02
CA ASP A 110 -9.24 -0.40 -19.52
C ASP A 110 -10.67 -0.43 -18.95
N SER A 111 -11.44 -1.46 -19.35
CA SER A 111 -12.83 -1.68 -18.91
C SER A 111 -12.94 -2.69 -17.76
N ASN A 112 -11.87 -2.93 -17.01
CA ASN A 112 -11.90 -3.77 -15.82
C ASN A 112 -12.48 -2.99 -14.62
N PHE A 113 -13.80 -2.77 -14.65
CA PHE A 113 -14.49 -2.00 -13.62
C PHE A 113 -14.19 -2.52 -12.21
N THR A 114 -14.04 -1.60 -11.26
CA THR A 114 -13.66 -1.75 -9.85
C THR A 114 -12.17 -1.96 -9.57
N ASP A 115 -11.37 -2.30 -10.58
CA ASP A 115 -9.91 -2.42 -10.49
C ASP A 115 -9.25 -2.20 -11.87
N ALA A 116 -9.55 -1.04 -12.46
CA ALA A 116 -9.08 -0.69 -13.79
C ALA A 116 -7.58 -0.34 -13.80
N ALA A 117 -6.92 -0.73 -14.89
CA ALA A 117 -5.55 -0.31 -15.15
C ALA A 117 -5.53 0.95 -16.02
N CYS A 118 -4.65 1.91 -15.66
CA CYS A 118 -4.38 3.06 -16.52
C CYS A 118 -3.60 2.58 -17.76
N ILE A 119 -4.16 2.83 -18.95
CA ILE A 119 -3.55 2.45 -20.23
C ILE A 119 -2.88 3.63 -20.94
N GLU A 120 -3.37 4.84 -20.70
CA GLU A 120 -2.82 6.06 -21.30
C GLU A 120 -3.06 7.26 -20.36
N THR A 121 -2.14 8.23 -20.41
CA THR A 121 -2.31 9.50 -19.69
C THR A 121 -1.95 10.68 -20.60
N THR A 122 -2.92 11.57 -20.84
CA THR A 122 -2.76 12.78 -21.66
C THR A 122 -3.05 14.04 -20.84
N PRO A 123 -2.08 14.57 -20.06
CA PRO A 123 -2.31 15.62 -19.06
C PRO A 123 -2.40 17.04 -19.66
N LYS A 124 -2.77 17.18 -20.95
CA LYS A 124 -2.80 18.46 -21.67
C LYS A 124 -3.61 19.52 -20.92
N LYS A 125 -4.83 19.20 -20.47
CA LYS A 125 -5.70 20.15 -19.77
C LYS A 125 -5.11 20.61 -18.43
N ILE A 126 -4.40 19.75 -17.74
CA ILE A 126 -3.67 20.09 -16.50
C ILE A 126 -2.57 21.11 -16.83
N LEU A 127 -1.74 20.82 -17.86
CA LEU A 127 -0.66 21.72 -18.27
C LEU A 127 -1.17 23.08 -18.73
N ASP A 128 -2.28 23.14 -19.46
CA ASP A 128 -2.93 24.38 -19.89
C ASP A 128 -3.37 25.22 -18.68
N LEU A 129 -4.01 24.63 -17.67
CA LEU A 129 -4.43 25.33 -16.46
C LEU A 129 -3.24 25.83 -15.65
N VAL A 130 -2.25 24.98 -15.44
CA VAL A 130 -1.04 25.33 -14.68
C VAL A 130 -0.25 26.45 -15.37
N SER A 131 -0.21 26.47 -16.71
CA SER A 131 0.44 27.56 -17.48
C SER A 131 -0.26 28.92 -17.29
N GLN A 132 -1.55 28.91 -16.95
CA GLN A 132 -2.36 30.09 -16.63
C GLN A 132 -2.25 30.49 -15.14
N GLY A 133 -1.44 29.80 -14.35
CA GLY A 133 -1.32 30.04 -12.90
C GLY A 133 -2.46 29.48 -12.07
N ARG A 134 -3.32 28.62 -12.65
CA ARG A 134 -4.46 28.00 -11.97
C ARG A 134 -4.07 26.67 -11.33
N VAL A 135 -4.78 26.30 -10.27
CA VAL A 135 -4.55 25.05 -9.54
C VAL A 135 -5.60 24.00 -9.94
N PRO A 136 -5.22 22.94 -10.69
CA PRO A 136 -6.14 21.82 -10.95
C PRO A 136 -6.39 21.02 -9.67
N VAL A 137 -7.67 20.73 -9.35
CA VAL A 137 -8.10 19.86 -8.25
C VAL A 137 -8.73 18.61 -8.86
N ILE A 138 -8.00 17.51 -8.84
CA ILE A 138 -8.33 16.30 -9.57
C ILE A 138 -8.96 15.27 -8.64
N THR A 139 -10.04 14.65 -9.11
CA THR A 139 -10.62 13.50 -8.45
C THR A 139 -9.63 12.34 -8.48
N GLY A 140 -9.15 11.90 -7.32
CA GLY A 140 -8.36 10.68 -7.22
C GLY A 140 -9.20 9.44 -7.50
N PHE A 141 -8.56 8.26 -7.52
CA PHE A 141 -9.22 6.96 -7.59
C PHE A 141 -9.87 6.61 -8.92
N GLN A 142 -10.08 7.55 -9.84
CA GLN A 142 -10.90 7.35 -11.03
C GLN A 142 -10.17 7.65 -12.34
N GLY A 143 -10.63 6.99 -13.40
CA GLY A 143 -10.31 7.26 -14.79
C GLY A 143 -11.56 7.16 -15.67
N ILE A 144 -11.35 7.08 -16.98
CA ILE A 144 -12.41 6.94 -17.96
C ILE A 144 -11.99 5.94 -19.04
N THR A 145 -12.92 5.09 -19.49
CA THR A 145 -12.69 4.23 -20.64
C THR A 145 -12.73 5.02 -21.94
N GLU A 146 -12.24 4.45 -23.02
CA GLU A 146 -12.36 5.03 -24.39
C GLU A 146 -13.81 5.39 -24.74
N ASN A 147 -14.78 4.59 -24.28
CA ASN A 147 -16.22 4.81 -24.49
C ASN A 147 -16.85 5.82 -23.52
N GLY A 148 -16.07 6.48 -22.67
CA GLY A 148 -16.54 7.54 -21.78
C GLY A 148 -17.15 7.05 -20.45
N TYR A 149 -17.00 5.78 -20.09
CA TYR A 149 -17.47 5.28 -18.80
C TYR A 149 -16.46 5.53 -17.69
N PHE A 150 -16.94 5.96 -16.53
CA PHE A 150 -16.12 6.09 -15.32
C PHE A 150 -15.65 4.72 -14.84
N THR A 151 -14.39 4.67 -14.43
CA THR A 151 -13.76 3.48 -13.84
C THR A 151 -13.06 3.84 -12.55
N THR A 152 -12.88 2.88 -11.66
CA THR A 152 -12.08 3.05 -10.45
C THR A 152 -10.80 2.22 -10.52
N LEU A 153 -9.70 2.75 -9.95
CA LEU A 153 -8.35 2.19 -10.02
C LEU A 153 -8.07 1.14 -8.91
N GLY A 154 -9.11 0.69 -8.23
CA GLY A 154 -8.98 -0.26 -7.13
C GLY A 154 -8.42 0.35 -5.84
N ARG A 155 -8.00 -0.48 -4.90
CA ARG A 155 -7.48 -0.04 -3.60
C ARG A 155 -6.28 0.88 -3.76
N GLY A 156 -6.21 1.93 -2.93
CA GLY A 156 -5.15 2.93 -3.02
C GLY A 156 -5.21 3.80 -4.27
N GLY A 157 -6.35 3.79 -5.00
CA GLY A 157 -6.48 4.44 -6.29
C GLY A 157 -6.18 5.94 -6.30
N SER A 158 -6.40 6.68 -5.20
CA SER A 158 -6.03 8.10 -5.14
C SER A 158 -4.51 8.31 -5.05
N ASP A 159 -3.76 7.41 -4.36
CA ASP A 159 -2.30 7.41 -4.36
C ASP A 159 -1.78 7.05 -5.76
N THR A 160 -2.42 6.04 -6.38
CA THR A 160 -2.16 5.62 -7.76
C THR A 160 -2.38 6.78 -8.74
N THR A 161 -3.48 7.53 -8.62
CA THR A 161 -3.74 8.75 -9.43
C THR A 161 -2.62 9.76 -9.29
N ALA A 162 -2.16 10.02 -8.05
CA ALA A 162 -1.07 10.97 -7.81
C ALA A 162 0.24 10.52 -8.48
N SER A 163 0.54 9.23 -8.44
CA SER A 163 1.73 8.67 -9.09
C SER A 163 1.63 8.71 -10.62
N ILE A 164 0.49 8.32 -11.21
CA ILE A 164 0.23 8.42 -12.65
C ILE A 164 0.45 9.86 -13.14
N LEU A 165 -0.17 10.83 -12.46
CA LEU A 165 -0.04 12.25 -12.82
C LEU A 165 1.38 12.77 -12.55
N GLY A 166 2.02 12.34 -11.47
CA GLY A 166 3.41 12.69 -11.17
C GLY A 166 4.35 12.31 -12.30
N VAL A 167 4.21 11.11 -12.81
CA VAL A 167 5.01 10.60 -13.95
C VAL A 167 4.65 11.32 -15.25
N ALA A 168 3.37 11.40 -15.60
CA ALA A 168 2.91 12.03 -16.84
C ALA A 168 3.28 13.52 -16.94
N LEU A 169 3.28 14.23 -15.81
CA LEU A 169 3.64 15.64 -15.70
C LEU A 169 5.15 15.87 -15.51
N LYS A 170 5.95 14.81 -15.37
CA LYS A 170 7.37 14.89 -14.97
C LYS A 170 7.54 15.79 -13.76
N ALA A 171 6.70 15.56 -12.74
CA ALA A 171 6.65 16.37 -11.53
C ALA A 171 8.00 16.35 -10.79
N ALA A 172 8.33 17.43 -10.12
CA ALA A 172 9.52 17.49 -9.26
C ALA A 172 9.40 16.56 -8.05
N ALA A 173 8.17 16.32 -7.59
CA ALA A 173 7.84 15.37 -6.52
C ALA A 173 6.34 15.06 -6.50
N ILE A 174 5.99 13.95 -5.87
CA ILE A 174 4.65 13.59 -5.43
C ILE A 174 4.63 13.73 -3.90
N GLU A 175 3.69 14.46 -3.36
CA GLU A 175 3.49 14.60 -1.92
C GLU A 175 2.17 13.93 -1.53
N ILE A 176 2.25 12.86 -0.75
CA ILE A 176 1.09 12.14 -0.21
C ILE A 176 0.85 12.63 1.21
N TYR A 177 -0.21 13.39 1.39
CA TYR A 177 -0.64 13.90 2.69
C TYR A 177 -1.67 12.96 3.33
N THR A 178 -1.40 12.55 4.56
CA THR A 178 -2.17 11.59 5.34
C THR A 178 -2.26 12.04 6.81
N ASP A 179 -2.78 11.19 7.69
CA ASP A 179 -2.91 11.42 9.13
C ASP A 179 -1.71 10.92 9.95
N VAL A 180 -0.67 10.41 9.30
CA VAL A 180 0.59 9.99 9.95
C VAL A 180 1.77 10.86 9.50
N ASP A 181 2.82 10.94 10.35
CA ASP A 181 3.97 11.81 10.09
C ASP A 181 4.89 11.31 8.97
N GLY A 182 4.77 10.03 8.59
CA GLY A 182 5.57 9.38 7.56
C GLY A 182 5.67 7.89 7.81
N ILE A 183 6.68 7.24 7.24
CA ILE A 183 6.95 5.83 7.43
C ILE A 183 7.81 5.67 8.69
N MET A 184 7.38 4.79 9.60
CA MET A 184 8.06 4.52 10.86
C MET A 184 8.86 3.23 10.78
N THR A 185 9.88 3.10 11.63
CA THR A 185 10.71 1.87 11.74
C THR A 185 9.93 0.65 12.23
N ALA A 186 8.77 0.85 12.86
CA ALA A 186 7.76 -0.15 13.20
C ALA A 186 6.41 0.55 13.45
N ASP A 187 5.33 -0.20 13.62
CA ASP A 187 4.03 0.36 14.02
C ASP A 187 4.13 1.00 15.42
N PRO A 188 3.91 2.31 15.58
CA PRO A 188 4.03 3.00 16.87
C PRO A 188 2.99 2.53 17.90
N ARG A 189 1.92 1.86 17.48
CA ARG A 189 0.95 1.21 18.38
C ARG A 189 1.53 -0.05 19.04
N VAL A 190 2.57 -0.65 18.44
CA VAL A 190 3.27 -1.83 18.94
C VAL A 190 4.59 -1.44 19.60
N VAL A 191 5.38 -0.59 18.94
CA VAL A 191 6.70 -0.14 19.40
C VAL A 191 6.63 1.34 19.76
N LYS A 192 6.60 1.67 21.05
CA LYS A 192 6.48 3.05 21.53
C LYS A 192 7.64 3.97 21.08
N ASN A 193 8.80 3.40 20.88
CA ASN A 193 10.03 4.10 20.48
C ASN A 193 10.30 3.94 18.97
N ALA A 194 9.27 3.66 18.15
CA ALA A 194 9.43 3.66 16.71
C ALA A 194 9.84 5.03 16.22
N ASN A 195 10.84 5.10 15.35
CA ASN A 195 11.40 6.33 14.80
C ASN A 195 10.87 6.61 13.40
N LEU A 196 10.73 7.89 13.06
CA LEU A 196 10.42 8.30 11.70
C LEU A 196 11.63 7.99 10.80
N ILE A 197 11.38 7.44 9.63
CA ILE A 197 12.39 7.19 8.59
C ILE A 197 12.44 8.43 7.70
N ASP A 198 13.55 9.17 7.73
CA ASP A 198 13.69 10.39 6.91
C ASP A 198 13.75 10.09 5.42
N VAL A 199 14.54 9.08 5.03
CA VAL A 199 14.72 8.68 3.63
C VAL A 199 14.72 7.16 3.51
N ILE A 200 14.02 6.67 2.49
CA ILE A 200 13.88 5.22 2.22
C ILE A 200 13.85 4.98 0.71
N SER A 201 14.33 3.82 0.25
CA SER A 201 14.23 3.46 -1.17
C SER A 201 12.82 2.94 -1.52
N TYR A 202 12.44 3.04 -2.82
CA TYR A 202 11.19 2.45 -3.31
C TYR A 202 11.09 0.96 -2.98
N ASN A 203 12.20 0.22 -3.17
CA ASN A 203 12.22 -1.21 -2.90
C ASN A 203 11.97 -1.55 -1.43
N GLU A 204 12.54 -0.78 -0.49
CA GLU A 204 12.28 -0.97 0.94
C GLU A 204 10.84 -0.64 1.31
N VAL A 205 10.30 0.48 0.78
CA VAL A 205 8.88 0.84 0.98
C VAL A 205 7.96 -0.24 0.45
N PHE A 206 8.23 -0.77 -0.75
CA PHE A 206 7.46 -1.86 -1.33
C PHE A 206 7.41 -3.07 -0.39
N GLN A 207 8.58 -3.46 0.17
CA GLN A 207 8.63 -4.56 1.14
C GLN A 207 7.86 -4.25 2.45
N LEU A 208 7.90 -3.02 2.95
CA LEU A 208 7.16 -2.61 4.13
C LEU A 208 5.66 -2.52 3.86
N ALA A 209 5.24 -1.93 2.73
CA ALA A 209 3.84 -1.73 2.37
C ALA A 209 3.12 -3.05 2.07
N ASP A 210 3.75 -3.96 1.34
CA ASP A 210 3.22 -5.31 1.04
C ASP A 210 3.06 -6.15 2.32
N LYS A 211 3.84 -5.86 3.36
CA LYS A 211 3.91 -6.65 4.60
C LYS A 211 3.10 -6.09 5.79
N GLY A 212 2.29 -5.03 5.61
CA GLY A 212 1.33 -4.58 6.63
C GLY A 212 1.44 -3.13 7.09
N ALA A 213 2.50 -2.38 6.74
CA ALA A 213 2.64 -0.96 7.06
C ALA A 213 2.07 -0.09 5.92
N THR A 214 0.76 -0.11 5.72
CA THR A 214 0.05 0.52 4.60
C THR A 214 -0.09 2.03 4.76
N VAL A 215 1.02 2.78 4.72
CA VAL A 215 0.98 4.25 4.64
C VAL A 215 0.78 4.73 3.20
N ILE A 216 1.26 3.95 2.22
CA ILE A 216 1.08 4.18 0.78
C ILE A 216 0.85 2.84 0.07
N HIS A 217 0.01 2.85 -0.97
CA HIS A 217 -0.30 1.63 -1.72
C HIS A 217 0.88 1.20 -2.62
N PRO A 218 1.25 -0.12 -2.68
CA PRO A 218 2.36 -0.63 -3.49
C PRO A 218 2.31 -0.20 -4.96
N LYS A 219 1.14 -0.26 -5.61
CA LYS A 219 0.93 0.16 -7.01
C LYS A 219 1.35 1.62 -7.26
N ALA A 220 1.10 2.50 -6.29
CA ALA A 220 1.51 3.91 -6.39
C ALA A 220 3.04 4.07 -6.30
N VAL A 221 3.68 3.27 -5.44
CA VAL A 221 5.15 3.24 -5.31
C VAL A 221 5.80 2.73 -6.58
N GLU A 222 5.26 1.65 -7.17
CA GLU A 222 5.75 1.03 -8.41
C GLU A 222 5.73 2.02 -9.58
N ILE A 223 4.59 2.69 -9.81
CA ILE A 223 4.46 3.69 -10.88
C ILE A 223 5.47 4.83 -10.70
N ALA A 224 5.60 5.36 -9.48
CA ALA A 224 6.54 6.44 -9.20
C ALA A 224 8.01 6.00 -9.36
N MET A 225 8.32 4.74 -9.00
CA MET A 225 9.63 4.13 -9.18
C MET A 225 9.99 4.01 -10.66
N GLU A 226 9.08 3.52 -11.51
CA GLU A 226 9.26 3.42 -12.96
C GLU A 226 9.52 4.80 -13.59
N GLY A 227 8.76 5.82 -13.17
CA GLY A 227 8.94 7.20 -13.60
C GLY A 227 10.12 7.92 -12.94
N ASN A 228 10.76 7.33 -11.94
CA ASN A 228 11.80 7.95 -11.11
C ASN A 228 11.37 9.29 -10.48
N ILE A 229 10.13 9.39 -10.02
CA ILE A 229 9.58 10.60 -9.40
C ILE A 229 9.59 10.44 -7.87
N PRO A 230 10.32 11.26 -7.10
CA PRO A 230 10.37 11.12 -5.64
C PRO A 230 9.00 11.34 -5.01
N ILE A 231 8.70 10.51 -3.98
CA ILE A 231 7.48 10.62 -3.18
C ILE A 231 7.84 11.13 -1.79
N PHE A 232 7.05 12.05 -1.26
CA PHE A 232 7.08 12.44 0.15
C PHE A 232 5.79 11.98 0.83
N ILE A 233 5.93 11.26 1.94
CA ILE A 233 4.81 10.99 2.84
C ILE A 233 4.83 12.04 3.93
N LYS A 234 3.74 12.78 4.11
CA LYS A 234 3.65 13.92 5.01
C LYS A 234 2.35 13.92 5.80
N ASN A 235 2.38 14.53 6.98
CA ASN A 235 1.18 14.75 7.77
C ASN A 235 0.46 16.02 7.29
N THR A 236 -0.87 15.94 7.13
CA THR A 236 -1.70 17.08 6.77
C THR A 236 -1.76 18.11 7.91
N MET A 237 -1.82 17.63 9.17
CA MET A 237 -2.16 18.43 10.33
C MET A 237 -0.98 19.19 10.94
N ASN A 238 0.25 18.78 10.63
CA ASN A 238 1.45 19.40 11.20
C ASN A 238 2.50 19.72 10.13
N SER A 239 3.66 20.23 10.54
CA SER A 239 4.77 20.63 9.67
C SER A 239 5.93 19.61 9.67
N CYS A 240 5.68 18.38 10.06
CA CYS A 240 6.69 17.33 10.03
C CYS A 240 7.29 17.20 8.61
N LYS A 241 8.61 16.95 8.54
CA LYS A 241 9.31 16.78 7.25
C LYS A 241 8.78 15.60 6.45
N GLY A 242 8.31 14.57 7.16
CA GLY A 242 7.84 13.33 6.56
C GLY A 242 8.97 12.41 6.10
N THR A 243 8.62 11.44 5.29
CA THR A 243 9.55 10.47 4.70
C THR A 243 9.72 10.73 3.22
N LEU A 244 10.95 10.84 2.76
CA LEU A 244 11.31 10.86 1.33
C LEU A 244 11.52 9.45 0.82
N ILE A 245 10.83 9.10 -0.25
CA ILE A 245 10.98 7.83 -0.98
C ILE A 245 11.63 8.13 -2.34
N ASN A 246 12.77 7.48 -2.64
CA ASN A 246 13.47 7.63 -3.91
C ASN A 246 14.25 6.35 -4.30
N ASN A 247 14.95 6.34 -5.43
CA ASN A 247 15.73 5.20 -5.88
C ASN A 247 16.93 4.86 -4.99
N PHE A 248 17.42 5.79 -4.20
CA PHE A 248 18.71 5.65 -3.53
C PHE A 248 18.60 5.21 -2.08
N GLY A 249 17.44 5.44 -1.44
CA GLY A 249 17.28 5.24 0.00
C GLY A 249 18.21 6.13 0.82
N ASP A 250 18.38 5.77 2.08
CA ASP A 250 19.28 6.46 2.99
C ASP A 250 20.75 6.04 2.75
N LYS A 251 21.52 6.95 2.15
CA LYS A 251 22.96 6.77 1.95
C LYS A 251 23.82 7.34 3.10
N ALA A 252 23.22 8.15 3.95
CA ALA A 252 23.93 8.88 5.00
C ALA A 252 24.13 8.05 6.26
N THR A 253 23.30 7.04 6.49
CA THR A 253 23.40 6.18 7.67
C THR A 253 23.92 4.79 7.31
N ASP A 254 24.70 4.19 8.23
CA ASP A 254 25.17 2.79 8.13
C ASP A 254 24.13 1.79 8.67
N ARG A 255 22.84 2.15 8.67
CA ARG A 255 21.78 1.28 9.16
C ARG A 255 21.69 0.02 8.31
N LEU A 256 21.81 -1.13 8.98
CA LEU A 256 21.65 -2.43 8.36
C LEU A 256 20.18 -2.75 8.06
N MET A 257 19.30 -2.37 9.01
CA MET A 257 17.86 -2.58 8.96
C MET A 257 17.13 -1.24 8.88
N THR A 258 16.05 -1.23 8.13
CA THR A 258 15.23 -0.05 7.89
C THR A 258 13.96 -0.05 8.76
N GLY A 259 13.35 -1.24 8.91
CA GLY A 259 12.11 -1.35 9.68
C GLY A 259 11.67 -2.79 9.90
N ILE A 260 10.66 -2.92 10.76
CA ILE A 260 10.03 -4.20 11.09
C ILE A 260 8.52 -4.07 10.91
N THR A 261 7.94 -5.07 10.27
CA THR A 261 6.49 -5.15 10.05
C THR A 261 5.99 -6.56 10.29
N SER A 262 4.67 -6.75 10.36
CA SER A 262 4.09 -8.08 10.53
C SER A 262 2.81 -8.26 9.72
N GLN A 263 2.50 -9.52 9.44
CA GLN A 263 1.24 -9.96 8.85
C GLN A 263 0.60 -11.01 9.75
N LYS A 264 -0.62 -10.76 10.17
CA LYS A 264 -1.43 -11.66 11.00
C LYS A 264 -2.21 -12.68 10.17
N ASN A 265 -2.92 -13.54 10.88
CA ASN A 265 -3.88 -14.50 10.31
C ASN A 265 -3.21 -15.41 9.27
N ARG A 266 -2.06 -15.98 9.65
CA ARG A 266 -1.33 -16.98 8.85
C ARG A 266 -1.51 -18.36 9.48
N ILE A 267 -1.52 -19.36 8.60
CA ILE A 267 -1.51 -20.78 8.96
C ILE A 267 -0.27 -21.39 8.31
N GLN A 268 0.53 -22.10 9.10
CA GLN A 268 1.58 -22.96 8.55
C GLN A 268 0.98 -24.30 8.19
N VAL A 269 1.29 -24.77 7.01
CA VAL A 269 0.88 -26.07 6.48
C VAL A 269 2.12 -26.91 6.26
N SER A 270 2.15 -28.13 6.80
CA SER A 270 3.20 -29.11 6.52
C SER A 270 2.55 -30.34 5.90
N ILE A 271 3.05 -30.77 4.75
CA ILE A 271 2.58 -31.94 4.01
C ILE A 271 3.75 -32.91 3.87
N ARG A 272 3.55 -34.16 4.27
CA ARG A 272 4.58 -35.19 4.25
C ARG A 272 4.33 -36.23 3.14
N ALA A 273 5.40 -36.67 2.50
CA ALA A 273 5.35 -37.78 1.55
C ALA A 273 5.26 -39.10 2.32
N THR A 274 4.22 -39.89 2.07
CA THR A 274 4.12 -41.27 2.55
C THR A 274 4.88 -42.24 1.63
N ASP A 275 5.55 -43.25 2.19
CA ASP A 275 6.62 -44.00 1.53
C ASP A 275 6.20 -44.91 0.35
N ASN A 276 4.91 -45.18 0.04
CA ASN A 276 4.56 -46.26 -0.91
C ASN A 276 3.72 -45.93 -2.15
N GLU A 277 3.01 -44.83 -2.24
CA GLU A 277 2.26 -44.39 -3.44
C GLU A 277 2.07 -42.88 -3.55
N GLY A 278 2.44 -42.14 -2.51
CA GLY A 278 2.19 -40.72 -2.37
C GLY A 278 3.09 -39.80 -3.18
N ASN A 279 4.14 -40.33 -3.82
CA ASN A 279 5.18 -39.51 -4.44
C ASN A 279 4.68 -38.68 -5.65
N SER A 280 3.69 -39.18 -6.41
CA SER A 280 3.11 -38.43 -7.52
C SER A 280 2.10 -37.36 -7.02
N LYS A 281 1.26 -37.71 -6.04
CA LYS A 281 0.27 -36.77 -5.45
C LYS A 281 0.98 -35.67 -4.68
N TYR A 282 2.00 -36.03 -3.88
CA TYR A 282 2.84 -35.08 -3.17
C TYR A 282 3.56 -34.07 -4.11
N LYS A 283 4.05 -34.54 -5.27
CA LYS A 283 4.69 -33.68 -6.27
C LYS A 283 3.71 -32.66 -6.89
N ASN A 284 2.43 -32.99 -6.94
CA ASN A 284 1.39 -32.18 -7.57
C ASN A 284 0.66 -31.26 -6.59
N VAL A 285 1.07 -31.20 -5.30
CA VAL A 285 0.42 -30.35 -4.29
C VAL A 285 0.35 -28.89 -4.71
N LEU A 286 1.44 -28.33 -5.21
CA LEU A 286 1.48 -26.93 -5.62
C LEU A 286 0.52 -26.64 -6.80
N ASP A 287 0.40 -27.58 -7.74
CA ASP A 287 -0.56 -27.46 -8.85
C ASP A 287 -2.01 -27.54 -8.36
N LEU A 288 -2.30 -28.44 -7.41
CA LEU A 288 -3.63 -28.55 -6.79
C LEU A 288 -4.02 -27.25 -6.06
N VAL A 289 -3.10 -26.69 -5.30
CA VAL A 289 -3.31 -25.44 -4.56
C VAL A 289 -3.52 -24.27 -5.53
N ALA A 290 -2.70 -24.18 -6.58
CA ALA A 290 -2.82 -23.16 -7.61
C ALA A 290 -4.15 -23.25 -8.39
N ALA A 291 -4.59 -24.46 -8.73
CA ALA A 291 -5.86 -24.70 -9.42
C ALA A 291 -7.09 -24.23 -8.61
N ASN A 292 -6.95 -24.14 -7.28
CA ASN A 292 -7.99 -23.64 -6.37
C ASN A 292 -7.79 -22.16 -5.98
N ASN A 293 -6.93 -21.42 -6.68
CA ASN A 293 -6.63 -20.01 -6.45
C ASN A 293 -6.14 -19.68 -5.02
N ILE A 294 -5.47 -20.63 -4.36
CA ILE A 294 -4.87 -20.41 -3.04
C ILE A 294 -3.46 -19.84 -3.22
N SER A 295 -3.21 -18.67 -2.64
CA SER A 295 -1.89 -18.05 -2.65
C SER A 295 -1.01 -18.60 -1.53
N LEU A 296 0.17 -19.09 -1.88
CA LEU A 296 1.17 -19.58 -0.93
C LEU A 296 2.23 -18.54 -0.62
N ASP A 297 2.74 -18.58 0.62
CA ASP A 297 3.85 -17.76 1.10
C ASP A 297 4.81 -18.60 1.96
N LEU A 298 6.06 -18.13 2.17
CA LEU A 298 7.09 -18.85 2.94
C LEU A 298 7.26 -20.32 2.52
N ILE A 299 7.44 -20.58 1.22
CA ILE A 299 7.46 -21.95 0.68
C ILE A 299 8.84 -22.59 0.91
N ASN A 300 8.88 -23.71 1.62
CA ASN A 300 10.06 -24.56 1.77
C ASN A 300 9.73 -25.98 1.25
N ILE A 301 10.51 -26.47 0.31
CA ILE A 301 10.33 -27.78 -0.31
C ILE A 301 11.52 -28.66 0.05
N PHE A 302 11.27 -29.75 0.76
CA PHE A 302 12.23 -30.79 1.09
C PHE A 302 11.88 -32.08 0.36
N PRO A 303 12.78 -33.05 0.25
CA PRO A 303 12.51 -34.31 -0.46
C PRO A 303 11.27 -35.09 0.01
N LYS A 304 10.95 -34.99 1.31
CA LYS A 304 9.85 -35.71 1.95
C LYS A 304 8.84 -34.80 2.67
N GLU A 305 9.00 -33.49 2.62
CA GLU A 305 8.15 -32.53 3.30
C GLU A 305 8.05 -31.22 2.53
N GLN A 306 6.85 -30.67 2.43
CA GLN A 306 6.61 -29.32 1.93
C GLN A 306 5.99 -28.51 3.04
N ILE A 307 6.57 -27.35 3.34
CA ILE A 307 6.08 -26.44 4.36
C ILE A 307 5.84 -25.08 3.71
N PHE A 308 4.63 -24.55 3.89
CA PHE A 308 4.29 -23.23 3.38
C PHE A 308 3.26 -22.56 4.29
N THR A 309 2.99 -21.29 4.04
CA THR A 309 1.94 -20.57 4.78
C THR A 309 0.84 -20.12 3.82
N ILE A 310 -0.39 -20.10 4.35
CA ILE A 310 -1.59 -19.58 3.70
C ILE A 310 -2.24 -18.50 4.57
N THR A 311 -3.24 -17.80 4.03
CA THR A 311 -4.10 -16.93 4.83
C THR A 311 -5.17 -17.76 5.57
N GLN A 312 -5.67 -17.24 6.69
CA GLN A 312 -6.76 -17.89 7.43
C GLN A 312 -8.03 -18.08 6.57
N ASN A 313 -8.25 -17.20 5.59
CA ASN A 313 -9.44 -17.28 4.73
C ASN A 313 -9.41 -18.48 3.78
N ASP A 314 -8.22 -18.97 3.44
CA ASP A 314 -8.04 -20.07 2.50
C ASP A 314 -8.08 -21.45 3.17
N LYS A 315 -8.19 -21.49 4.53
CA LYS A 315 -8.11 -22.72 5.31
C LYS A 315 -9.06 -23.80 4.83
N ASN A 316 -10.35 -23.51 4.81
CA ASN A 316 -11.37 -24.53 4.50
C ASN A 316 -11.21 -25.06 3.08
N ILE A 317 -10.92 -24.16 2.11
CA ILE A 317 -10.68 -24.56 0.72
C ILE A 317 -9.46 -25.48 0.62
N LEU A 318 -8.39 -25.16 1.35
CA LEU A 318 -7.18 -25.99 1.36
C LEU A 318 -7.44 -27.37 1.99
N GLU A 319 -8.12 -27.41 3.13
CA GLU A 319 -8.46 -28.67 3.81
C GLU A 319 -9.26 -29.59 2.87
N ASP A 320 -10.32 -29.07 2.23
CA ASP A 320 -11.12 -29.82 1.24
C ASP A 320 -10.26 -30.37 0.09
N VAL A 321 -9.32 -29.57 -0.42
CA VAL A 321 -8.41 -29.97 -1.52
C VAL A 321 -7.43 -31.06 -1.08
N LEU A 322 -6.84 -30.95 0.11
CA LEU A 322 -5.87 -31.93 0.61
C LEU A 322 -6.54 -33.25 1.00
N GLU A 323 -7.73 -33.21 1.60
CA GLU A 323 -8.53 -34.38 1.94
C GLU A 323 -8.98 -35.12 0.68
N ALA A 324 -9.50 -34.42 -0.35
CA ALA A 324 -9.87 -35.01 -1.62
C ALA A 324 -8.69 -35.68 -2.33
N ALA A 325 -7.48 -35.14 -2.15
CA ALA A 325 -6.24 -35.74 -2.67
C ALA A 325 -5.71 -36.89 -1.79
N ASN A 326 -6.31 -37.16 -0.63
CA ASN A 326 -5.85 -38.12 0.37
C ASN A 326 -4.38 -37.89 0.77
N LEU A 327 -4.03 -36.64 1.12
CA LEU A 327 -2.71 -36.23 1.57
C LEU A 327 -2.68 -36.08 3.08
N GLU A 328 -1.60 -36.54 3.71
CA GLU A 328 -1.37 -36.29 5.14
C GLU A 328 -0.78 -34.89 5.33
N TYR A 329 -1.43 -34.10 6.16
CA TYR A 329 -1.01 -32.73 6.47
C TYR A 329 -1.17 -32.38 7.95
N THR A 330 -0.43 -31.36 8.37
CA THR A 330 -0.60 -30.74 9.67
C THR A 330 -0.74 -29.22 9.53
N LEU A 331 -1.56 -28.61 10.37
CA LEU A 331 -1.77 -27.16 10.39
C LEU A 331 -1.31 -26.60 11.74
N ILE A 332 -0.56 -25.49 11.70
CA ILE A 332 -0.33 -24.65 12.88
C ILE A 332 -1.05 -23.34 12.61
N GLU A 333 -2.15 -23.13 13.30
CA GLU A 333 -2.99 -21.95 13.18
C GLU A 333 -2.50 -20.80 14.08
N ASN A 334 -3.13 -19.64 13.95
CA ASN A 334 -2.83 -18.45 14.76
C ASN A 334 -1.35 -18.06 14.68
N CYS A 335 -0.79 -18.03 13.48
CA CYS A 335 0.55 -17.58 13.22
C CYS A 335 0.58 -16.14 12.72
N SER A 336 1.68 -15.45 13.00
CA SER A 336 2.03 -14.14 12.46
C SER A 336 3.41 -14.19 11.80
N LYS A 337 3.50 -13.61 10.62
CA LYS A 337 4.75 -13.48 9.89
C LYS A 337 5.36 -12.12 10.22
N VAL A 338 6.52 -12.10 10.90
CA VAL A 338 7.29 -10.90 11.22
C VAL A 338 8.39 -10.73 10.18
N ALA A 339 8.48 -9.55 9.59
CA ALA A 339 9.45 -9.20 8.55
C ALA A 339 10.43 -8.14 9.06
N VAL A 340 11.72 -8.42 8.95
CA VAL A 340 12.79 -7.45 9.16
C VAL A 340 13.26 -7.00 7.79
N VAL A 341 13.13 -5.70 7.48
CA VAL A 341 13.43 -5.11 6.17
C VAL A 341 14.69 -4.25 6.26
N GLY A 342 15.57 -4.37 5.26
CA GLY A 342 16.76 -3.53 5.14
C GLY A 342 17.49 -3.73 3.82
N SER A 343 18.00 -2.65 3.24
CA SER A 343 18.64 -2.67 1.93
C SER A 343 20.09 -3.20 1.95
N ARG A 344 20.70 -3.32 3.13
CA ARG A 344 22.13 -3.65 3.28
C ARG A 344 22.40 -5.03 3.90
N MET A 345 21.42 -5.93 3.92
CA MET A 345 21.57 -7.27 4.52
C MET A 345 22.37 -8.24 3.64
N LYS A 346 22.34 -8.03 2.32
CA LYS A 346 22.99 -8.93 1.36
C LYS A 346 24.48 -9.05 1.63
N GLY A 347 24.95 -10.29 1.82
CA GLY A 347 26.38 -10.61 2.01
C GLY A 347 26.93 -10.29 3.40
N ILE A 348 26.07 -9.89 4.37
CA ILE A 348 26.51 -9.68 5.75
C ILE A 348 26.27 -10.96 6.56
N PRO A 349 27.35 -11.65 7.01
CA PRO A 349 27.21 -12.85 7.83
C PRO A 349 26.54 -12.54 9.18
N GLY A 350 25.74 -13.50 9.70
CA GLY A 350 25.25 -13.48 11.07
C GLY A 350 23.97 -12.70 11.32
N VAL A 351 23.34 -12.07 10.30
CA VAL A 351 22.06 -11.36 10.48
C VAL A 351 20.97 -12.31 10.96
N MET A 352 20.78 -13.45 10.27
CA MET A 352 19.80 -14.46 10.67
C MET A 352 20.13 -15.02 12.06
N ALA A 353 21.40 -15.32 12.35
CA ALA A 353 21.80 -15.81 13.68
C ALA A 353 21.46 -14.81 14.79
N LYS A 354 21.63 -13.51 14.53
CA LYS A 354 21.27 -12.43 15.48
C LYS A 354 19.76 -12.37 15.70
N ILE A 355 18.94 -12.54 14.65
CA ILE A 355 17.47 -12.61 14.76
C ILE A 355 17.05 -13.80 15.61
N ILE A 356 17.49 -15.02 15.25
CA ILE A 356 17.12 -16.24 15.95
C ILE A 356 17.57 -16.20 17.41
N LYS A 357 18.79 -15.73 17.69
CA LYS A 357 19.27 -15.57 19.06
C LYS A 357 18.40 -14.62 19.86
N ALA A 358 18.06 -13.45 19.32
CA ALA A 358 17.24 -12.48 20.00
C ALA A 358 15.83 -13.01 20.32
N LEU A 359 15.20 -13.74 19.41
CA LEU A 359 13.89 -14.34 19.61
C LEU A 359 13.96 -15.48 20.64
N SER A 360 14.94 -16.40 20.54
CA SER A 360 15.14 -17.50 21.50
C SER A 360 15.41 -17.02 22.93
N GLU A 361 16.26 -15.99 23.11
CA GLU A 361 16.55 -15.43 24.44
C GLU A 361 15.33 -14.81 25.11
N ASN A 362 14.26 -14.51 24.34
CA ASN A 362 12.98 -14.02 24.84
C ASN A 362 11.88 -15.12 24.80
N ASN A 363 12.24 -16.39 24.69
CA ASN A 363 11.33 -17.54 24.64
C ASN A 363 10.31 -17.47 23.49
N ILE A 364 10.66 -16.86 22.37
CA ILE A 364 9.83 -16.78 21.17
C ILE A 364 10.27 -17.89 20.21
N GLU A 365 9.38 -18.85 20.00
CA GLU A 365 9.60 -19.93 19.06
C GLU A 365 9.45 -19.42 17.62
N VAL A 366 10.42 -19.79 16.78
CA VAL A 366 10.38 -19.50 15.34
C VAL A 366 9.98 -20.76 14.59
N LEU A 367 8.77 -20.78 14.05
CA LEU A 367 8.19 -21.92 13.36
C LEU A 367 8.79 -22.13 11.97
N GLN A 368 9.11 -21.04 11.28
CA GLN A 368 9.64 -21.07 9.93
C GLN A 368 10.36 -19.76 9.61
N THR A 369 11.36 -19.82 8.75
CA THR A 369 12.06 -18.63 8.24
C THR A 369 12.16 -18.69 6.72
N ALA A 370 12.21 -17.52 6.10
CA ALA A 370 12.63 -17.34 4.72
C ALA A 370 13.37 -16.01 4.60
N ASP A 371 14.24 -15.89 3.61
CA ASP A 371 14.97 -14.66 3.37
C ASP A 371 15.02 -14.27 1.89
N SER A 372 15.22 -13.00 1.67
CA SER A 372 15.56 -12.40 0.38
C SER A 372 16.72 -11.43 0.56
N HIS A 373 17.11 -10.76 -0.51
CA HIS A 373 18.17 -9.76 -0.44
C HIS A 373 17.87 -8.58 0.49
N MET A 374 16.60 -8.31 0.76
CA MET A 374 16.15 -7.11 1.48
C MET A 374 15.22 -7.41 2.66
N THR A 375 14.81 -8.65 2.84
CA THR A 375 13.84 -9.01 3.88
C THR A 375 14.14 -10.38 4.45
N ILE A 376 14.07 -10.48 5.78
CA ILE A 376 14.09 -11.75 6.50
C ILE A 376 12.74 -11.90 7.18
N TRP A 377 12.11 -13.04 6.96
CA TRP A 377 10.82 -13.38 7.56
C TRP A 377 10.99 -14.46 8.62
N CYS A 378 10.29 -14.26 9.73
CA CYS A 378 10.12 -15.25 10.79
C CYS A 378 8.64 -15.48 11.02
N LEU A 379 8.20 -16.73 10.96
CA LEU A 379 6.86 -17.11 11.37
C LEU A 379 6.89 -17.44 12.87
N VAL A 380 5.99 -16.82 13.62
CA VAL A 380 5.87 -17.02 15.08
C VAL A 380 4.40 -17.21 15.45
N HIS A 381 4.11 -17.73 16.63
CA HIS A 381 2.73 -17.72 17.15
C HIS A 381 2.22 -16.29 17.31
N SER A 382 0.95 -16.04 16.97
CA SER A 382 0.37 -14.68 16.96
C SER A 382 0.37 -14.01 18.34
N GLU A 383 0.36 -14.77 19.42
CA GLU A 383 0.48 -14.25 20.79
C GLU A 383 1.84 -13.59 21.05
N ASN A 384 2.90 -14.06 20.38
CA ASN A 384 4.27 -13.56 20.52
C ASN A 384 4.60 -12.44 19.50
N GLU A 385 3.71 -12.11 18.58
CA GLU A 385 3.97 -11.15 17.50
C GLU A 385 4.48 -9.79 17.99
N LYS A 386 3.77 -9.19 18.96
CA LYS A 386 4.14 -7.87 19.49
C LYS A 386 5.49 -7.89 20.18
N GLU A 387 5.75 -8.94 20.92
CA GLU A 387 7.03 -9.10 21.62
C GLU A 387 8.17 -9.33 20.64
N ALA A 388 7.97 -10.16 19.62
CA ALA A 388 8.95 -10.38 18.56
C ALA A 388 9.33 -9.06 17.84
N ILE A 389 8.34 -8.22 17.50
CA ILE A 389 8.59 -6.90 16.90
C ILE A 389 9.42 -6.02 17.84
N ASN A 390 9.08 -5.92 19.13
CA ASN A 390 9.80 -5.11 20.10
C ASN A 390 11.24 -5.60 20.32
N VAL A 391 11.42 -6.90 20.46
CA VAL A 391 12.73 -7.53 20.65
C VAL A 391 13.63 -7.27 19.44
N LEU A 392 13.12 -7.47 18.22
CA LEU A 392 13.88 -7.23 17.00
C LEU A 392 14.18 -5.74 16.78
N HIS A 393 13.23 -4.84 17.06
CA HIS A 393 13.43 -3.40 16.97
C HIS A 393 14.56 -2.93 17.92
N LYS A 394 14.55 -3.40 19.16
CA LYS A 394 15.62 -3.14 20.13
C LYS A 394 16.96 -3.73 19.69
N THR A 395 16.96 -4.95 19.16
CA THR A 395 18.17 -5.69 18.74
C THR A 395 18.88 -4.98 17.60
N PHE A 396 18.14 -4.39 16.67
CA PHE A 396 18.70 -3.66 15.52
C PHE A 396 18.80 -2.15 15.76
N LYS A 397 18.42 -1.65 16.93
CA LYS A 397 18.50 -0.23 17.33
C LYS A 397 17.78 0.68 16.34
N LEU A 398 16.58 0.31 15.95
CA LEU A 398 15.73 1.02 15.01
C LEU A 398 14.98 2.19 15.66
#